data_ce76ff2a0bb5514fc2255ce8e122e948
#
_entry.id   ce76ff2a0bb5514fc2255ce8e122e948
#
_cell.length_a   1.000
_cell.length_b   1.000
_cell.length_c   1.000
_cell.angle_alpha   90.00
_cell.angle_beta   90.00
_cell.angle_gamma   90.00
#
_symmetry.space_group_name_H-M   'P 1'
#
loop_
_entity.id
_entity.type
_entity.pdbx_description
1 polymer ?
#
loop_
_entity_poly.entity_id
_entity_poly.type
_entity_poly.pdbx_seq_one_letter_code
_entity_poly.pdbx_strand_id
1 'polypeptide(L)'
;MSNCIFCDIIAKKLPAYLVAENQYAIAFLPKKMESFAHTLIVPKKHYENLFDIPANELKNLISFLQNTVKSYKIWLWTTGINILNANGKDAQ
;
A
#
# COMPACT_ATOMS: atom_id res chain seq x y z
N MET A 1 -14.38 11.48 -12.25
CA MET A 1 -13.35 10.61 -12.81
C MET A 1 -12.03 10.81 -12.10
N SER A 2 -11.46 9.77 -11.64
CA SER A 2 -10.25 9.88 -10.82
C SER A 2 -9.00 10.03 -11.69
N ASN A 3 -8.11 10.96 -11.31
CA ASN A 3 -6.77 11.03 -11.85
C ASN A 3 -5.78 10.25 -10.99
N CYS A 4 -6.30 9.36 -10.16
CA CYS A 4 -5.50 8.62 -9.20
C CYS A 4 -4.89 7.39 -9.84
N ILE A 5 -3.54 7.36 -9.90
CA ILE A 5 -2.82 6.22 -10.46
C ILE A 5 -3.10 4.93 -9.66
N PHE A 6 -3.26 5.05 -8.35
CA PHE A 6 -3.55 3.90 -7.51
C PHE A 6 -4.96 3.36 -7.76
N CYS A 7 -5.93 4.23 -7.99
CA CYS A 7 -7.28 3.81 -8.36
C CYS A 7 -7.26 3.05 -9.69
N ASP A 8 -6.45 3.49 -10.64
CA ASP A 8 -6.32 2.82 -11.93
C ASP A 8 -5.66 1.45 -11.78
N ILE A 9 -4.69 1.31 -10.89
CA ILE A 9 -4.07 0.02 -10.61
C ILE A 9 -5.08 -0.93 -9.96
N ILE A 10 -5.85 -0.45 -9.00
CA ILE A 10 -6.89 -1.25 -8.33
C ILE A 10 -7.93 -1.71 -9.33
N ALA A 11 -8.31 -0.85 -10.28
CA ALA A 11 -9.29 -1.18 -11.31
C ALA A 11 -8.73 -2.01 -12.46
N LYS A 12 -7.44 -2.42 -12.38
CA LYS A 12 -6.75 -3.21 -13.39
C LYS A 12 -6.59 -2.48 -14.73
N LYS A 13 -6.65 -1.16 -14.71
CA LYS A 13 -6.41 -0.32 -15.90
C LYS A 13 -4.94 -0.09 -16.17
N LEU A 14 -4.11 -0.17 -15.11
CA LEU A 14 -2.66 -0.08 -15.23
C LEU A 14 -2.03 -1.34 -14.65
N PRO A 15 -0.96 -1.86 -15.27
CA PRO A 15 -0.27 -3.03 -14.73
C PRO A 15 0.52 -2.70 -13.47
N ALA A 16 0.62 -3.68 -12.58
CA ALA A 16 1.43 -3.58 -11.39
C ALA A 16 1.85 -4.98 -10.96
N TYR A 17 2.98 -5.05 -10.23
CA TYR A 17 3.44 -6.31 -9.67
C TYR A 17 2.73 -6.54 -8.35
N LEU A 18 1.68 -7.34 -8.40
CA LEU A 18 0.83 -7.58 -7.24
C LEU A 18 1.52 -8.49 -6.22
N VAL A 19 1.57 -8.06 -4.97
CA VAL A 19 2.12 -8.85 -3.87
C VAL A 19 1.01 -9.54 -3.10
N ALA A 20 -0.03 -8.80 -2.74
CA ALA A 20 -1.15 -9.31 -1.95
C ALA A 20 -2.37 -8.44 -2.17
N GLU A 21 -3.52 -9.00 -1.87
CA GLU A 21 -4.79 -8.29 -2.05
C GLU A 21 -5.84 -8.92 -1.16
N ASN A 22 -6.69 -8.09 -0.56
CA ASN A 22 -7.90 -8.56 0.10
C ASN A 22 -9.04 -7.59 -0.24
N GLN A 23 -10.17 -7.71 0.45
CA GLN A 23 -11.33 -6.88 0.15
C GLN A 23 -11.11 -5.41 0.51
N TYR A 24 -10.13 -5.08 1.35
CA TYR A 24 -9.89 -3.72 1.84
C TYR A 24 -8.72 -3.03 1.18
N ALA A 25 -7.69 -3.78 0.76
CA ALA A 25 -6.42 -3.18 0.38
C ALA A 25 -5.68 -4.01 -0.65
N ILE A 26 -4.68 -3.39 -1.24
CA ILE A 26 -3.79 -4.03 -2.21
C ILE A 26 -2.35 -3.66 -1.89
N ALA A 27 -1.45 -4.61 -2.04
CA ALA A 27 -0.01 -4.40 -1.92
C ALA A 27 0.64 -4.73 -3.25
N PHE A 28 1.47 -3.84 -3.74
CA PHE A 28 2.15 -4.04 -5.02
C PHE A 28 3.52 -3.38 -5.03
N LEU A 29 4.38 -3.82 -5.94
CA LEU A 29 5.70 -3.24 -6.11
C LEU A 29 5.64 -2.12 -7.14
N PRO A 30 6.27 -0.97 -6.88
CA PRO A 30 6.36 0.09 -7.86
C PRO A 30 7.27 -0.34 -9.01
N LYS A 31 7.12 0.32 -10.18
CA LYS A 31 7.97 0.04 -11.33
C LYS A 31 9.44 0.29 -11.01
N LYS A 32 9.72 1.32 -10.23
CA LYS A 32 11.07 1.68 -9.83
C LYS A 32 11.15 1.60 -8.30
N MET A 33 11.83 0.57 -7.81
CA MET A 33 12.01 0.39 -6.38
C MET A 33 13.22 1.18 -5.91
N GLU A 34 13.06 1.92 -4.81
CA GLU A 34 14.17 2.65 -4.20
C GLU A 34 14.98 1.76 -3.28
N SER A 35 14.41 0.65 -2.84
CA SER A 35 15.10 -0.32 -2.02
C SER A 35 14.51 -1.71 -2.27
N PHE A 36 15.21 -2.74 -1.80
CA PHE A 36 14.74 -4.11 -1.95
C PHE A 36 13.37 -4.29 -1.31
N ALA A 37 12.46 -4.89 -2.06
CA ALA A 37 11.08 -5.17 -1.62
C ALA A 37 10.29 -3.92 -1.23
N HIS A 38 10.63 -2.76 -1.81
CA HIS A 38 9.86 -1.54 -1.62
C HIS A 38 8.41 -1.81 -2.05
N THR A 39 7.49 -1.87 -1.10
CA THR A 39 6.10 -2.25 -1.34
C THR A 39 5.18 -1.08 -1.05
N LEU A 40 4.25 -0.84 -1.96
CA LEU A 40 3.20 0.16 -1.77
C LEU A 40 1.93 -0.55 -1.31
N ILE A 41 1.33 -0.04 -0.25
CA ILE A 41 0.09 -0.59 0.30
C ILE A 41 -0.94 0.52 0.30
N VAL A 42 -2.06 0.28 -0.41
CA VAL A 42 -3.11 1.29 -0.56
C VAL A 42 -4.48 0.67 -0.28
N PRO A 43 -5.41 1.46 0.29
CA PRO A 43 -6.78 0.98 0.46
C PRO A 43 -7.49 0.93 -0.89
N LYS A 44 -8.44 0.01 -1.05
CA LYS A 44 -9.19 -0.10 -2.29
C LYS A 44 -10.15 1.05 -2.50
N LYS A 45 -10.71 1.61 -1.43
CA LYS A 45 -11.47 2.85 -1.53
C LYS A 45 -10.51 4.03 -1.58
N HIS A 46 -10.82 5.02 -2.39
CA HIS A 46 -9.96 6.18 -2.54
C HIS A 46 -10.09 7.10 -1.33
N TYR A 47 -8.97 7.36 -0.67
CA TYR A 47 -8.80 8.40 0.36
C TYR A 47 -7.54 9.16 0.03
N GLU A 48 -7.54 10.48 0.23
CA GLU A 48 -6.38 11.27 -0.11
C GLU A 48 -5.19 11.00 0.80
N ASN A 49 -5.47 10.89 2.11
CA ASN A 49 -4.40 10.73 3.08
C ASN A 49 -4.98 10.38 4.45
N LEU A 50 -4.14 10.48 5.47
CA LEU A 50 -4.50 10.15 6.84
C LEU A 50 -5.57 11.10 7.41
N PHE A 51 -5.68 12.31 6.86
CA PHE A 51 -6.64 13.29 7.37
C PHE A 51 -8.09 12.93 7.04
N ASP A 52 -8.35 12.23 5.95
CA ASP A 52 -9.72 11.92 5.53
C ASP A 52 -10.12 10.45 5.63
N ILE A 53 -9.19 9.54 5.84
CA ILE A 53 -9.53 8.11 5.93
C ILE A 53 -10.25 7.83 7.26
N PRO A 54 -11.42 7.14 7.24
CA PRO A 54 -12.09 6.75 8.48
C PRO A 54 -11.23 5.78 9.31
N ALA A 55 -11.37 5.86 10.63
CA ALA A 55 -10.57 5.05 11.54
C ALA A 55 -10.73 3.54 11.32
N ASN A 56 -11.94 3.08 11.00
CA ASN A 56 -12.16 1.66 10.75
C ASN A 56 -11.48 1.20 9.46
N GLU A 57 -11.42 2.04 8.44
CA GLU A 57 -10.71 1.72 7.21
C GLU A 57 -9.21 1.71 7.43
N LEU A 58 -8.70 2.66 8.21
CA LEU A 58 -7.29 2.69 8.59
C LEU A 58 -6.90 1.43 9.36
N LYS A 59 -7.76 0.98 10.26
CA LYS A 59 -7.55 -0.24 11.03
C LYS A 59 -7.42 -1.46 10.11
N ASN A 60 -8.29 -1.56 9.11
CA ASN A 60 -8.24 -2.64 8.14
C ASN A 60 -6.97 -2.59 7.29
N LEU A 61 -6.54 -1.39 6.93
CA LEU A 61 -5.30 -1.18 6.17
C LEU A 61 -4.08 -1.61 6.98
N ILE A 62 -4.01 -1.23 8.24
CA ILE A 62 -2.90 -1.58 9.13
C ILE A 62 -2.86 -3.10 9.37
N SER A 63 -4.01 -3.74 9.52
CA SER A 63 -4.08 -5.19 9.66
C SER A 63 -3.53 -5.88 8.42
N PHE A 64 -3.89 -5.40 7.24
CA PHE A 64 -3.38 -5.92 5.97
C PHE A 64 -1.87 -5.72 5.87
N LEU A 65 -1.38 -4.54 6.25
CA LEU A 65 0.05 -4.24 6.26
C LEU A 65 0.81 -5.21 7.17
N GLN A 66 0.29 -5.45 8.36
CA GLN A 66 0.94 -6.37 9.30
C GLN A 66 1.04 -7.78 8.72
N ASN A 67 -0.02 -8.25 8.09
CA ASN A 67 -0.01 -9.58 7.45
C ASN A 67 1.00 -9.64 6.31
N THR A 68 1.13 -8.57 5.54
CA THR A 68 2.10 -8.50 4.44
C THR A 68 3.53 -8.57 4.97
N VAL A 69 3.86 -7.79 6.01
CA VAL A 69 5.23 -7.82 6.55
C VAL A 69 5.55 -9.13 7.25
N LYS A 70 4.56 -9.80 7.84
CA LYS A 70 4.77 -11.13 8.40
C LYS A 70 5.15 -12.13 7.31
N SER A 71 4.53 -12.05 6.14
CA SER A 71 4.89 -12.92 5.03
C SER A 71 6.31 -12.62 4.53
N TYR A 72 6.73 -11.37 4.52
CA TYR A 72 8.08 -11.00 4.14
C TYR A 72 9.12 -11.58 5.10
N LYS A 73 8.83 -11.63 6.40
CA LYS A 73 9.72 -12.24 7.36
C LYS A 73 9.96 -13.71 7.06
N ILE A 74 8.92 -14.42 6.61
CA ILE A 74 9.00 -15.84 6.29
C ILE A 74 9.72 -16.07 4.95
N TRP A 75 9.32 -15.33 3.91
CA TRP A 75 9.77 -15.61 2.55
C TRP A 75 11.05 -14.89 2.16
N LEU A 76 11.34 -13.74 2.77
CA LEU A 76 12.50 -12.91 2.43
C LEU A 76 13.49 -12.80 3.58
N TRP A 77 13.20 -13.46 4.70
CA TRP A 77 14.05 -13.45 5.90
C TRP A 77 14.38 -12.05 6.38
N THR A 78 13.38 -11.18 6.30
CA THR A 78 13.51 -9.78 6.69
C THR A 78 13.75 -9.66 8.19
N THR A 79 14.76 -8.90 8.59
CA THR A 79 15.09 -8.68 10.01
C THR A 79 14.61 -7.33 10.52
N GLY A 80 14.22 -6.45 9.62
CA GLY A 80 13.66 -5.15 9.97
C GLY A 80 12.92 -4.55 8.81
N ILE A 81 12.01 -3.64 9.11
CA ILE A 81 11.22 -2.93 8.10
C ILE A 81 11.07 -1.47 8.50
N ASN A 82 10.88 -0.63 7.48
CA ASN A 82 10.50 0.76 7.68
C ASN A 82 9.13 0.98 7.05
N ILE A 83 8.28 1.71 7.76
CA ILE A 83 6.97 2.07 7.26
C ILE A 83 6.92 3.58 7.14
N LEU A 84 6.62 4.06 5.94
CA LEU A 84 6.56 5.49 5.64
C LEU A 84 5.17 5.86 5.17
N ASN A 85 4.63 6.91 5.78
CA ASN A 85 3.37 7.50 5.33
C ASN A 85 3.57 9.02 5.25
N ALA A 86 3.36 9.58 4.07
CA ALA A 86 3.51 11.01 3.84
C ALA A 86 2.14 11.61 3.51
N ASN A 87 1.78 12.68 4.20
CA ASN A 87 0.46 13.29 4.09
C ASN A 87 0.58 14.77 3.76
N GLY A 88 -0.03 15.17 2.64
CA GLY A 88 -0.01 16.54 2.19
C GLY A 88 1.23 16.84 1.35
N LYS A 89 1.14 17.91 0.56
CA LYS A 89 2.18 18.24 -0.41
C LYS A 89 3.53 18.57 0.24
N ASP A 90 3.51 19.12 1.44
CA ASP A 90 4.74 19.54 2.11
C ASP A 90 5.51 18.38 2.74
N ALA A 91 4.92 17.20 2.79
CA ALA A 91 5.56 15.99 3.34
C ALA A 91 6.20 15.13 2.25
N GLN A 92 5.97 15.46 1.01
CA GLN A 92 6.41 14.63 -0.12
C GLN A 92 7.64 15.17 -0.84
#